data_53865927fa0147377bcb1220e0c6dbe4
#
_entry.id   53865927fa0147377bcb1220e0c6dbe4
#
_cell.length_a   1.000
_cell.length_b   1.000
_cell.length_c   1.000
_cell.angle_alpha   90.00
_cell.angle_beta   90.00
_cell.angle_gamma   90.00
#
_symmetry.space_group_name_H-M   'P 1'
#
loop_
_entity.id
_entity.type
_entity.pdbx_description
1 polymer ?
#
loop_
_entity_poly.entity_id
_entity_poly.type
_entity_poly.pdbx_seq_one_letter_code
_entity_poly.pdbx_strand_id
1 'polypeptide(L)'
;MKVIDLKKEKKLLQQYVDLRNQYVHLLLTLPVFLDKTEEWLRKTDTEVRGIVQDETLYGVAILYVNMGGEIAFFVREQNKGLGSQLLNIIETVAMERGVKAVWAWVLDNNEIAQKVFEKSGYMREERNEKKVYNQKDYQGIIYRKELIR
;
A
#
# COMPACT_ATOMS: atom_id res chain seq x y z
N MET A 1 5.43 -17.25 7.11
CA MET A 1 5.32 -15.82 7.39
C MET A 1 3.99 -15.52 8.08
N LYS A 2 3.99 -14.53 8.93
CA LYS A 2 2.84 -14.17 9.74
C LYS A 2 2.27 -12.83 9.28
N VAL A 3 0.93 -12.74 9.17
CA VAL A 3 0.24 -11.48 8.89
C VAL A 3 -0.11 -10.80 10.21
N ILE A 4 0.20 -9.52 10.34
CA ILE A 4 -0.08 -8.76 11.56
C ILE A 4 -0.82 -7.46 11.23
N ASP A 5 -1.58 -6.97 12.23
CA ASP A 5 -2.14 -5.63 12.21
C ASP A 5 -1.12 -4.70 12.84
N LEU A 6 -0.57 -3.80 12.05
CA LEU A 6 0.52 -2.94 12.50
C LEU A 6 0.09 -2.01 13.65
N LYS A 7 -1.19 -1.69 13.75
CA LYS A 7 -1.72 -0.90 14.86
C LYS A 7 -1.55 -1.57 16.21
N LYS A 8 -1.43 -2.91 16.22
CA LYS A 8 -1.29 -3.72 17.43
C LYS A 8 0.14 -4.14 17.72
N GLU A 9 1.09 -3.82 16.82
CA GLU A 9 2.48 -4.26 16.92
C GLU A 9 3.44 -3.08 16.96
N LYS A 10 3.39 -2.32 18.04
CA LYS A 10 4.16 -1.08 18.18
C LYS A 10 5.67 -1.28 18.02
N LYS A 11 6.18 -2.45 18.38
CA LYS A 11 7.61 -2.75 18.26
C LYS A 11 8.10 -2.78 16.81
N LEU A 12 7.19 -2.87 15.83
CA LEU A 12 7.52 -2.90 14.41
C LEU A 12 7.40 -1.54 13.74
N LEU A 13 6.98 -0.50 14.45
CA LEU A 13 6.74 0.81 13.86
C LEU A 13 8.00 1.43 13.26
N GLN A 14 9.15 1.26 13.89
CA GLN A 14 10.39 1.79 13.34
C GLN A 14 10.74 1.10 12.02
N GLN A 15 10.54 -0.21 11.94
CA GLN A 15 10.75 -0.94 10.69
C GLN A 15 9.79 -0.46 9.59
N TYR A 16 8.53 -0.18 9.96
CA TYR A 16 7.56 0.38 9.02
C TYR A 16 8.03 1.74 8.49
N VAL A 17 8.46 2.63 9.36
CA VAL A 17 8.94 3.96 8.98
C VAL A 17 10.14 3.84 8.03
N ASP A 18 11.12 3.02 8.38
CA ASP A 18 12.32 2.83 7.58
C ASP A 18 11.99 2.26 6.20
N LEU A 19 11.11 1.26 6.16
CA LEU A 19 10.72 0.60 4.92
C LEU A 19 9.93 1.55 4.01
N ARG A 20 8.97 2.27 4.55
CA ARG A 20 8.17 3.22 3.77
C ARG A 20 9.04 4.34 3.17
N ASN A 21 10.00 4.82 3.95
CA ASN A 21 10.86 5.93 3.50
C ASN A 21 11.79 5.53 2.36
N GLN A 22 12.02 4.23 2.14
CA GLN A 22 12.74 3.76 0.96
C GLN A 22 11.95 3.95 -0.34
N TYR A 23 10.63 4.13 -0.25
CA TYR A 23 9.73 4.18 -1.41
C TYR A 23 9.13 5.56 -1.66
N VAL A 24 9.58 6.61 -0.98
CA VAL A 24 8.99 7.95 -1.12
C VAL A 24 9.05 8.46 -2.56
N HIS A 25 10.09 8.10 -3.31
CA HIS A 25 10.24 8.51 -4.71
C HIS A 25 9.31 7.77 -5.68
N LEU A 26 8.79 6.60 -5.30
CA LEU A 26 7.82 5.84 -6.09
C LEU A 26 6.38 6.10 -5.63
N LEU A 27 6.18 6.25 -4.33
CA LEU A 27 4.87 6.58 -3.77
C LEU A 27 4.56 8.07 -3.89
N LEU A 28 5.58 8.89 -4.12
CA LEU A 28 5.50 10.35 -4.18
C LEU A 28 4.85 10.94 -2.94
N THR A 29 5.35 10.50 -1.79
CA THR A 29 4.94 11.02 -0.47
C THR A 29 6.14 11.60 0.24
N LEU A 30 5.87 12.49 1.20
CA LEU A 30 6.93 12.99 2.07
C LEU A 30 7.40 11.88 2.99
N PRO A 31 8.68 11.90 3.43
CA PRO A 31 9.15 10.95 4.43
C PRO A 31 8.30 11.02 5.70
N VAL A 32 8.08 9.87 6.33
CA VAL A 32 7.32 9.77 7.56
C VAL A 32 8.27 9.65 8.76
N PHE A 33 7.78 10.03 9.93
CA PHE A 33 8.53 9.96 11.19
C PHE A 33 7.74 9.14 12.20
N LEU A 34 8.44 8.58 13.18
CA LEU A 34 7.85 7.64 14.12
C LEU A 34 6.67 8.24 14.90
N ASP A 35 6.82 9.44 15.46
CA ASP A 35 5.77 10.08 16.23
C ASP A 35 4.52 10.39 15.41
N LYS A 36 4.68 10.86 14.19
CA LYS A 36 3.57 11.13 13.29
C LYS A 36 2.92 9.84 12.80
N THR A 37 3.69 8.79 12.63
CA THR A 37 3.19 7.47 12.25
C THR A 37 2.30 6.89 13.35
N GLU A 38 2.70 7.01 14.62
CA GLU A 38 1.88 6.56 15.75
C GLU A 38 0.54 7.30 15.78
N GLU A 39 0.55 8.60 15.55
CA GLU A 39 -0.64 9.43 15.50
C GLU A 39 -1.55 8.99 14.34
N TRP A 40 -0.97 8.78 13.15
CA TRP A 40 -1.69 8.35 11.96
C TRP A 40 -2.37 7.00 12.14
N LEU A 41 -1.71 6.05 12.81
CA LEU A 41 -2.24 4.72 13.05
C LEU A 41 -3.44 4.70 14.01
N ARG A 42 -3.68 5.77 14.74
CA ARG A 42 -4.88 5.86 15.59
C ARG A 42 -6.16 6.15 14.81
N LYS A 43 -6.04 6.53 13.53
CA LYS A 43 -7.20 6.83 12.70
C LYS A 43 -7.97 5.55 12.37
N THR A 44 -9.30 5.63 12.43
CA THR A 44 -10.17 4.48 12.17
C THR A 44 -10.43 4.23 10.68
N ASP A 45 -10.12 5.20 9.83
CA ASP A 45 -10.32 5.11 8.38
C ASP A 45 -9.12 4.52 7.63
N THR A 46 -8.10 4.08 8.35
CA THR A 46 -6.89 3.51 7.76
C THR A 46 -6.65 2.12 8.35
N GLU A 47 -6.39 1.15 7.48
CA GLU A 47 -5.99 -0.20 7.87
C GLU A 47 -4.59 -0.46 7.37
N VAL A 48 -3.75 -1.05 8.21
CA VAL A 48 -2.36 -1.36 7.86
C VAL A 48 -2.06 -2.79 8.27
N ARG A 49 -1.64 -3.59 7.31
CA ARG A 49 -1.26 -4.99 7.56
C ARG A 49 0.17 -5.21 7.13
N GLY A 50 0.88 -6.04 7.86
CA GLY A 50 2.27 -6.37 7.56
C GLY A 50 2.49 -7.86 7.47
N ILE A 51 3.53 -8.24 6.74
CA ILE A 51 4.02 -9.62 6.70
C ILE A 51 5.33 -9.65 7.48
N VAL A 52 5.38 -10.53 8.49
CA VAL A 52 6.51 -10.62 9.41
C VAL A 52 7.06 -12.04 9.43
N GLN A 53 8.37 -12.17 9.45
CA GLN A 53 9.07 -13.43 9.70
C GLN A 53 10.27 -13.13 10.60
N ASP A 54 10.40 -13.91 11.68
CA ASP A 54 11.51 -13.77 12.62
C ASP A 54 11.71 -12.32 13.09
N GLU A 55 10.61 -11.68 13.49
CA GLU A 55 10.58 -10.30 13.99
C GLU A 55 11.00 -9.24 12.96
N THR A 56 11.13 -9.61 11.69
CA THR A 56 11.45 -8.70 10.61
C THR A 56 10.21 -8.43 9.75
N LEU A 57 9.94 -7.16 9.50
CA LEU A 57 8.82 -6.73 8.64
C LEU A 57 9.28 -6.79 7.18
N TYR A 58 8.64 -7.65 6.39
CA TYR A 58 9.00 -7.87 4.99
C TYR A 58 8.14 -7.11 4.00
N GLY A 59 6.95 -6.73 4.40
CA GLY A 59 6.08 -5.97 3.52
C GLY A 59 4.91 -5.38 4.27
N VAL A 60 4.30 -4.37 3.67
CA VAL A 60 3.17 -3.62 4.25
C VAL A 60 2.16 -3.32 3.17
N ALA A 61 0.88 -3.46 3.51
CA ALA A 61 -0.22 -2.98 2.69
C ALA A 61 -1.09 -2.03 3.52
N ILE A 62 -1.56 -0.98 2.86
CA ILE A 62 -2.35 0.08 3.48
C ILE A 62 -3.67 0.21 2.72
N LEU A 63 -4.77 0.41 3.46
CA LEU A 63 -6.09 0.71 2.90
C LEU A 63 -6.58 2.03 3.50
N TYR A 64 -6.93 2.96 2.63
CA TYR A 64 -7.55 4.23 3.00
C TYR A 64 -9.06 4.14 2.72
N VAL A 65 -9.84 3.79 3.74
CA VAL A 65 -11.28 3.55 3.59
C VAL A 65 -12.01 4.80 3.08
N ASN A 66 -11.66 5.97 3.63
CA ASN A 66 -12.32 7.24 3.27
C ASN A 66 -11.78 7.87 2.00
N MET A 67 -10.86 7.19 1.31
CA MET A 67 -10.32 7.64 0.02
C MET A 67 -10.83 6.78 -1.13
N GLY A 68 -12.08 6.30 -1.01
CA GLY A 68 -12.69 5.47 -2.04
C GLY A 68 -12.06 4.09 -2.18
N GLY A 69 -11.39 3.59 -1.12
CA GLY A 69 -10.73 2.29 -1.17
C GLY A 69 -9.33 2.34 -1.77
N GLU A 70 -8.66 3.48 -1.67
CA GLU A 70 -7.26 3.57 -2.12
C GLU A 70 -6.38 2.62 -1.34
N ILE A 71 -5.49 1.93 -2.05
CA ILE A 71 -4.52 1.02 -1.44
C ILE A 71 -3.09 1.38 -1.88
N ALA A 72 -2.14 0.98 -1.03
CA ALA A 72 -0.72 1.08 -1.36
C ALA A 72 -0.01 -0.12 -0.74
N PHE A 73 1.10 -0.53 -1.32
CA PHE A 73 1.94 -1.55 -0.72
C PHE A 73 3.41 -1.26 -0.99
N PHE A 74 4.25 -1.77 -0.12
CA PHE A 74 5.70 -1.75 -0.33
C PHE A 74 6.33 -2.96 0.35
N VAL A 75 7.45 -3.41 -0.19
CA VAL A 75 8.10 -4.65 0.23
C VAL A 75 9.59 -4.41 0.48
N ARG A 76 10.17 -5.20 1.39
CA ARG A 76 11.60 -5.14 1.68
C ARG A 76 12.42 -5.69 0.52
N GLU A 77 11.96 -6.78 -0.09
CA GLU A 77 12.60 -7.42 -1.22
C GLU A 77 11.60 -7.61 -2.35
N GLN A 78 11.94 -7.10 -3.52
CA GLN A 78 11.09 -7.23 -4.69
C GLN A 78 11.25 -8.61 -5.34
N ASN A 79 10.28 -9.00 -6.17
CA ASN A 79 10.30 -10.24 -6.95
C ASN A 79 10.27 -11.51 -6.09
N LYS A 80 9.67 -11.44 -4.90
CA LYS A 80 9.47 -12.61 -4.00
C LYS A 80 8.00 -12.99 -3.86
N GLY A 81 7.11 -12.44 -4.68
CA GLY A 81 5.68 -12.70 -4.59
C GLY A 81 4.99 -12.01 -3.42
N LEU A 82 5.69 -11.17 -2.68
CA LEU A 82 5.13 -10.49 -1.50
C LEU A 82 4.06 -9.47 -1.86
N GLY A 83 4.24 -8.76 -2.98
CA GLY A 83 3.24 -7.79 -3.43
C GLY A 83 1.88 -8.41 -3.68
N SER A 84 1.84 -9.55 -4.35
CA SER A 84 0.59 -10.28 -4.61
C SER A 84 -0.05 -10.76 -3.31
N GLN A 85 0.74 -11.24 -2.36
CA GLN A 85 0.25 -11.64 -1.04
C GLN A 85 -0.34 -10.45 -0.29
N LEU A 86 0.33 -9.30 -0.31
CA LEU A 86 -0.14 -8.08 0.34
C LEU A 86 -1.45 -7.59 -0.25
N LEU A 87 -1.60 -7.66 -1.58
CA LEU A 87 -2.86 -7.29 -2.22
C LEU A 87 -4.00 -8.20 -1.78
N ASN A 88 -3.78 -9.51 -1.72
CA ASN A 88 -4.80 -10.43 -1.21
C ASN A 88 -5.20 -10.12 0.22
N ILE A 89 -4.23 -9.83 1.07
CA ILE A 89 -4.46 -9.50 2.47
C ILE A 89 -5.31 -8.24 2.59
N ILE A 90 -4.93 -7.18 1.91
CA ILE A 90 -5.63 -5.90 2.04
C ILE A 90 -7.01 -5.93 1.37
N GLU A 91 -7.19 -6.73 0.32
CA GLU A 91 -8.50 -6.94 -0.28
C GLU A 91 -9.47 -7.62 0.69
N THR A 92 -8.99 -8.59 1.44
CA THR A 92 -9.80 -9.24 2.49
C THR A 92 -10.22 -8.23 3.56
N VAL A 93 -9.29 -7.40 4.01
CA VAL A 93 -9.58 -6.32 4.96
C VAL A 93 -10.62 -5.35 4.40
N ALA A 94 -10.48 -4.97 3.13
CA ALA A 94 -11.41 -4.07 2.45
C ALA A 94 -12.82 -4.66 2.43
N MET A 95 -12.96 -5.95 2.10
CA MET A 95 -14.26 -6.62 2.12
C MET A 95 -14.87 -6.64 3.51
N GLU A 96 -14.08 -6.91 4.54
CA GLU A 96 -14.55 -6.87 5.93
C GLU A 96 -15.02 -5.47 6.34
N ARG A 97 -14.44 -4.43 5.77
CA ARG A 97 -14.83 -3.03 6.03
C ARG A 97 -15.96 -2.56 5.12
N GLY A 98 -16.53 -3.43 4.28
CA GLY A 98 -17.63 -3.09 3.38
C GLY A 98 -17.21 -2.29 2.15
N VAL A 99 -15.92 -2.24 1.86
CA VAL A 99 -15.38 -1.57 0.66
C VAL A 99 -15.62 -2.47 -0.54
N LYS A 100 -16.26 -1.94 -1.59
CA LYS A 100 -16.67 -2.75 -2.75
C LYS A 100 -15.67 -2.78 -3.87
N ALA A 101 -14.74 -1.85 -3.91
CA ALA A 101 -13.68 -1.78 -4.90
C ALA A 101 -12.47 -1.14 -4.28
N VAL A 102 -11.29 -1.50 -4.77
CA VAL A 102 -10.02 -0.91 -4.35
C VAL A 102 -9.31 -0.36 -5.57
N TRP A 103 -8.50 0.68 -5.36
CA TRP A 103 -7.77 1.31 -6.44
C TRP A 103 -6.41 1.81 -5.96
N ALA A 104 -5.49 1.96 -6.91
CA ALA A 104 -4.16 2.47 -6.61
C ALA A 104 -3.67 3.37 -7.74
N TRP A 105 -2.92 4.40 -7.37
CA TRP A 105 -2.18 5.21 -8.31
C TRP A 105 -0.74 4.67 -8.37
N VAL A 106 -0.26 4.37 -9.56
CA VAL A 106 1.06 3.79 -9.77
C VAL A 106 1.85 4.68 -10.73
N LEU A 107 3.03 5.11 -10.30
CA LEU A 107 3.92 5.93 -11.14
C LEU A 107 4.17 5.22 -12.48
N ASP A 108 4.14 5.97 -13.57
CA ASP A 108 4.14 5.40 -14.93
C ASP A 108 5.43 4.62 -15.27
N ASN A 109 6.53 4.86 -14.56
CA ASN A 109 7.76 4.08 -14.75
C ASN A 109 7.99 3.01 -13.68
N ASN A 110 7.02 2.79 -12.78
CA ASN A 110 7.11 1.75 -11.77
C ASN A 110 6.59 0.43 -12.34
N GLU A 111 7.37 -0.19 -13.21
CA GLU A 111 6.97 -1.40 -13.93
C GLU A 111 6.74 -2.59 -13.01
N ILE A 112 7.48 -2.69 -11.92
CA ILE A 112 7.35 -3.81 -10.96
C ILE A 112 5.95 -3.78 -10.32
N ALA A 113 5.53 -2.61 -9.82
CA ALA A 113 4.20 -2.47 -9.24
C ALA A 113 3.10 -2.71 -10.27
N GLN A 114 3.26 -2.20 -11.48
CA GLN A 114 2.30 -2.40 -12.57
C GLN A 114 2.07 -3.89 -12.82
N LYS A 115 3.14 -4.67 -12.89
CA LYS A 115 3.04 -6.13 -13.11
C LYS A 115 2.34 -6.83 -11.96
N VAL A 116 2.59 -6.41 -10.72
CA VAL A 116 1.94 -6.98 -9.54
C VAL A 116 0.43 -6.74 -9.59
N PHE A 117 0.01 -5.51 -9.88
CA PHE A 117 -1.41 -5.18 -9.99
C PHE A 117 -2.08 -5.94 -11.13
N GLU A 118 -1.47 -5.99 -12.31
CA GLU A 118 -2.02 -6.68 -13.47
C GLU A 118 -2.16 -8.18 -13.21
N LYS A 119 -1.14 -8.79 -12.62
CA LYS A 119 -1.15 -10.21 -12.27
C LYS A 119 -2.21 -10.53 -11.21
N SER A 120 -2.52 -9.57 -10.36
CA SER A 120 -3.49 -9.74 -9.27
C SER A 120 -4.93 -9.41 -9.69
N GLY A 121 -5.17 -9.20 -10.99
CA GLY A 121 -6.51 -9.03 -11.54
C GLY A 121 -7.01 -7.59 -11.54
N TYR A 122 -6.14 -6.62 -11.32
CA TYR A 122 -6.51 -5.21 -11.41
C TYR A 122 -6.60 -4.77 -12.86
N MET A 123 -7.57 -3.93 -13.14
CA MET A 123 -7.76 -3.36 -14.47
C MET A 123 -7.19 -1.96 -14.50
N ARG A 124 -6.40 -1.70 -15.53
CA ARG A 124 -5.90 -0.35 -15.78
C ARG A 124 -7.04 0.51 -16.31
N GLU A 125 -7.25 1.67 -15.68
CA GLU A 125 -8.22 2.64 -16.20
C GLU A 125 -7.63 3.36 -17.42
N GLU A 126 -8.50 3.80 -18.33
CA GLU A 126 -8.06 4.44 -19.56
C GLU A 126 -7.42 5.80 -19.33
N ARG A 127 -7.83 6.49 -18.27
CA ARG A 127 -7.27 7.81 -17.96
C ARG A 127 -5.98 7.68 -17.18
N ASN A 128 -5.00 8.49 -17.51
CA ASN A 128 -3.83 8.69 -16.68
C ASN A 128 -4.11 9.84 -15.71
N GLU A 129 -3.60 9.75 -14.50
CA GLU A 129 -3.79 10.78 -13.49
C GLU A 129 -2.45 11.34 -13.07
N LYS A 130 -2.35 12.67 -13.15
CA LYS A 130 -1.14 13.39 -12.81
C LYS A 130 -1.09 13.67 -11.31
N LYS A 131 0.10 13.56 -10.74
CA LYS A 131 0.35 13.88 -9.34
C LYS A 131 1.47 14.91 -9.26
N VAL A 132 1.27 15.94 -8.44
CA VAL A 132 2.29 16.97 -8.19
C VAL A 132 3.06 16.59 -6.94
N TYR A 133 4.39 16.51 -7.06
CA TYR A 133 5.26 16.18 -5.94
C TYR A 133 6.55 16.98 -6.07
N ASN A 134 6.91 17.72 -5.01
CA ASN A 134 8.09 18.61 -5.01
C ASN A 134 8.07 19.58 -6.20
N GLN A 135 6.91 20.20 -6.47
CA GLN A 135 6.73 21.20 -7.55
C GLN A 135 6.93 20.64 -8.95
N LYS A 136 6.88 19.32 -9.11
CA LYS A 136 7.05 18.64 -10.37
C LYS A 136 5.85 17.73 -10.65
N ASP A 137 5.46 17.64 -11.92
CA ASP A 137 4.35 16.80 -12.35
C ASP A 137 4.84 15.39 -12.68
N TYR A 138 4.10 14.40 -12.21
CA TYR A 138 4.36 13.00 -12.49
C TYR A 138 3.10 12.34 -13.03
N GLN A 139 3.27 11.55 -14.08
CA GLN A 139 2.17 10.78 -14.65
C GLN A 139 2.04 9.44 -13.96
N GLY A 140 0.82 9.03 -13.71
CA GLY A 140 0.54 7.74 -13.10
C GLY A 140 -0.63 7.04 -13.75
N ILE A 141 -0.71 5.76 -13.46
CA ILE A 141 -1.73 4.85 -13.97
C ILE A 141 -2.64 4.50 -12.81
N ILE A 142 -3.95 4.55 -13.03
CA ILE A 142 -4.92 4.09 -12.03
C ILE A 142 -5.25 2.63 -12.32
N TYR A 143 -5.06 1.79 -11.32
CA TYR A 143 -5.46 0.38 -11.31
C TYR A 143 -6.65 0.22 -10.37
N ARG A 144 -7.65 -0.55 -10.80
CA ARG A 144 -8.86 -0.75 -10.02
C ARG A 144 -9.30 -2.20 -10.06
N LYS A 145 -9.86 -2.67 -8.94
CA LYS A 145 -10.41 -4.01 -8.84
C LYS A 145 -11.72 -3.99 -8.07
N GLU A 146 -12.76 -4.55 -8.66
CA GLU A 146 -14.03 -4.79 -7.95
C GLU A 146 -13.85 -5.99 -7.02
N LEU A 147 -14.35 -5.85 -5.80
CA LEU A 147 -14.27 -6.94 -4.81
C LEU A 147 -15.60 -7.67 -4.80
N ILE A 148 -15.55 -8.97 -5.11
CA ILE A 148 -16.72 -9.83 -5.20
C ILE A 148 -16.96 -10.48 -3.83
N ARG A 149 -18.21 -10.49 -3.42
CA ARG A 149 -18.65 -11.19 -2.21
C ARG A 149 -19.50 -12.40 -2.56
#